data_9193b1d4f8bd1baa1bd5a09396ce5969
#
_entry.id   9193b1d4f8bd1baa1bd5a09396ce5969
#
_cell.length_a   1.000
_cell.length_b   1.000
_cell.length_c   1.000
_cell.angle_alpha   90.00
_cell.angle_beta   90.00
_cell.angle_gamma   90.00
#
_symmetry.space_group_name_H-M   'P 1'
#
loop_
_entity.id
_entity.type
_entity.pdbx_description
1 polymer ?
#
loop_
_entity_poly.entity_id
_entity_poly.type
_entity_poly.pdbx_seq_one_letter_code
_entity_poly.pdbx_strand_id
1 'polypeptide(L)'
;MSERRKHLEFLRKTAREAIWAGDYERALTLYDDALALARSWKDRDLEDLFACNRVTTLIEMDRQDFDLSRLKEILLRSPSSYNGVLAAYVSANAHEARGEYPKARFYAQTALAKARELGNEELTGTSLNLLASLELHESRFEAARGLFEEALERLESEGESLSRQAAVAADNLGYCHIALDQIEIGVPIVERSLSVLDSLGARQAMDYPSLDLCFAHVKTSRFEEAESWGIRALGLGKEFGREDVVKNSHYLLAETYSEMGRESQADEHYEALASYYPSFPALKHYLRQISLMEVINLRA
;
A
#
# COMPACT_ATOMS: atom_id res chain seq x y z
N MET A 1 -25.92 13.22 -18.40
CA MET A 1 -25.80 12.23 -17.31
C MET A 1 -27.02 12.35 -16.42
N SER A 2 -27.72 11.21 -16.08
CA SER A 2 -28.93 11.29 -15.26
C SER A 2 -28.61 11.75 -13.85
N GLU A 3 -29.55 12.40 -13.13
CA GLU A 3 -29.43 12.80 -11.72
C GLU A 3 -28.95 11.65 -10.83
N ARG A 4 -29.46 10.43 -11.09
CA ARG A 4 -29.06 9.20 -10.39
C ARG A 4 -27.57 8.91 -10.53
N ARG A 5 -27.02 9.03 -11.74
CA ARG A 5 -25.61 8.78 -12.02
C ARG A 5 -24.69 9.82 -11.38
N LYS A 6 -25.12 11.08 -11.37
CA LYS A 6 -24.41 12.16 -10.65
C LYS A 6 -24.35 11.90 -9.17
N HIS A 7 -25.43 11.44 -8.57
CA HIS A 7 -25.47 11.16 -7.13
C HIS A 7 -24.53 10.01 -6.72
N LEU A 8 -24.51 8.92 -7.49
CA LEU A 8 -23.57 7.82 -7.23
C LEU A 8 -22.10 8.20 -7.44
N GLU A 9 -21.82 9.02 -8.46
CA GLU A 9 -20.49 9.56 -8.68
C GLU A 9 -20.04 10.43 -7.51
N PHE A 10 -20.94 11.24 -6.97
CA PHE A 10 -20.69 12.02 -5.76
C PHE A 10 -20.38 11.11 -4.56
N LEU A 11 -21.19 10.06 -4.29
CA LEU A 11 -20.94 9.12 -3.20
C LEU A 11 -19.59 8.41 -3.37
N ARG A 12 -19.29 7.96 -4.57
CA ARG A 12 -18.01 7.31 -4.90
C ARG A 12 -16.82 8.23 -4.66
N LYS A 13 -16.90 9.48 -5.13
CA LYS A 13 -15.85 10.47 -4.93
C LYS A 13 -15.64 10.77 -3.45
N THR A 14 -16.73 11.05 -2.72
CA THR A 14 -16.67 11.36 -1.29
C THR A 14 -16.15 10.19 -0.46
N ALA A 15 -16.51 8.94 -0.84
CA ALA A 15 -15.97 7.74 -0.18
C ALA A 15 -14.45 7.60 -0.39
N ARG A 16 -13.95 7.86 -1.62
CA ARG A 16 -12.50 7.86 -1.88
C ARG A 16 -11.77 8.94 -1.08
N GLU A 17 -12.32 10.14 -1.02
CA GLU A 17 -11.75 11.23 -0.21
C GLU A 17 -11.71 10.84 1.28
N ALA A 18 -12.74 10.17 1.79
CA ALA A 18 -12.77 9.65 3.16
C ALA A 18 -11.68 8.60 3.40
N ILE A 19 -11.48 7.64 2.46
CA ILE A 19 -10.38 6.66 2.53
C ILE A 19 -9.02 7.38 2.60
N TRP A 20 -8.79 8.37 1.74
CA TRP A 20 -7.52 9.11 1.70
C TRP A 20 -7.24 9.88 2.99
N ALA A 21 -8.29 10.32 3.68
CA ALA A 21 -8.21 10.95 4.98
C ALA A 21 -8.12 9.94 6.15
N GLY A 22 -8.21 8.63 5.89
CA GLY A 22 -8.24 7.59 6.93
C GLY A 22 -9.59 7.39 7.60
N ASP A 23 -10.66 8.07 7.11
CA ASP A 23 -12.02 7.95 7.64
C ASP A 23 -12.78 6.77 6.97
N TYR A 24 -12.34 5.58 7.27
CA TYR A 24 -12.83 4.35 6.65
C TYR A 24 -14.28 4.03 7.00
N GLU A 25 -14.73 4.32 8.22
CA GLU A 25 -16.11 4.07 8.64
C GLU A 25 -17.09 4.94 7.84
N ARG A 26 -16.73 6.18 7.59
CA ARG A 26 -17.48 7.05 6.69
C ARG A 26 -17.49 6.51 5.26
N ALA A 27 -16.37 6.02 4.76
CA ALA A 27 -16.28 5.43 3.43
C ALA A 27 -17.18 4.20 3.30
N LEU A 28 -17.19 3.31 4.30
CA LEU A 28 -18.06 2.14 4.33
C LEU A 28 -19.55 2.55 4.31
N THR A 29 -19.94 3.52 5.12
CA THR A 29 -21.31 4.04 5.13
C THR A 29 -21.73 4.54 3.75
N LEU A 30 -20.86 5.32 3.08
CA LEU A 30 -21.15 5.85 1.74
C LEU A 30 -21.25 4.73 0.67
N TYR A 31 -20.44 3.68 0.78
CA TYR A 31 -20.54 2.52 -0.13
C TYR A 31 -21.76 1.66 0.16
N ASP A 32 -22.19 1.51 1.41
CA ASP A 32 -23.42 0.81 1.77
C ASP A 32 -24.65 1.57 1.25
N ASP A 33 -24.68 2.90 1.34
CA ASP A 33 -25.73 3.74 0.73
C ASP A 33 -25.75 3.59 -0.80
N ALA A 34 -24.58 3.63 -1.44
CA ALA A 34 -24.46 3.45 -2.89
C ALA A 34 -24.94 2.05 -3.33
N LEU A 35 -24.62 1.00 -2.57
CA LEU A 35 -25.11 -0.36 -2.79
C LEU A 35 -26.64 -0.45 -2.67
N ALA A 36 -27.22 0.17 -1.64
CA ALA A 36 -28.68 0.19 -1.46
C ALA A 36 -29.39 0.89 -2.63
N LEU A 37 -28.83 2.00 -3.11
CA LEU A 37 -29.35 2.70 -4.30
C LEU A 37 -29.23 1.87 -5.57
N ALA A 38 -28.07 1.25 -5.85
CA ALA A 38 -27.85 0.39 -7.01
C ALA A 38 -28.87 -0.78 -7.04
N ARG A 39 -29.10 -1.42 -5.89
CA ARG A 39 -30.12 -2.46 -5.73
C ARG A 39 -31.53 -1.95 -6.01
N SER A 40 -31.90 -0.78 -5.50
CA SER A 40 -33.21 -0.18 -5.72
C SER A 40 -33.48 0.10 -7.19
N TRP A 41 -32.42 0.36 -7.96
CA TRP A 41 -32.50 0.60 -9.41
C TRP A 41 -32.33 -0.67 -10.23
N LYS A 42 -32.03 -1.80 -9.60
CA LYS A 42 -31.70 -3.08 -10.23
C LYS A 42 -30.51 -2.96 -11.22
N ASP A 43 -29.56 -2.08 -10.89
CA ASP A 43 -28.35 -1.86 -11.67
C ASP A 43 -27.24 -2.76 -11.12
N ARG A 44 -27.09 -3.91 -11.73
CA ARG A 44 -26.17 -4.95 -11.28
C ARG A 44 -24.69 -4.57 -11.43
N ASP A 45 -24.38 -3.80 -12.46
CA ASP A 45 -23.00 -3.34 -12.69
C ASP A 45 -22.55 -2.37 -11.59
N LEU A 46 -23.43 -1.48 -11.15
CA LEU A 46 -23.15 -0.59 -10.01
C LEU A 46 -23.11 -1.35 -8.68
N GLU A 47 -23.97 -2.36 -8.49
CA GLU A 47 -23.88 -3.23 -7.31
C GLU A 47 -22.53 -3.93 -7.23
N ASP A 48 -22.02 -4.45 -8.35
CA ASP A 48 -20.75 -5.14 -8.42
C ASP A 48 -19.59 -4.20 -8.13
N LEU A 49 -19.61 -2.98 -8.73
CA LEU A 49 -18.61 -1.95 -8.49
C LEU A 49 -18.50 -1.59 -7.01
N PHE A 50 -19.64 -1.28 -6.38
CA PHE A 50 -19.65 -0.87 -4.97
C PHE A 50 -19.35 -2.03 -4.01
N ALA A 51 -19.70 -3.26 -4.39
CA ALA A 51 -19.29 -4.45 -3.63
C ALA A 51 -17.77 -4.62 -3.62
N CYS A 52 -17.10 -4.42 -4.76
CA CYS A 52 -15.64 -4.41 -4.84
C CYS A 52 -15.04 -3.31 -3.98
N ASN A 53 -15.51 -2.07 -4.13
CA ASN A 53 -14.99 -0.92 -3.38
C ASN A 53 -15.15 -1.12 -1.85
N ARG A 54 -16.28 -1.68 -1.42
CA ARG A 54 -16.52 -1.98 0.00
C ARG A 54 -15.51 -2.99 0.56
N VAL A 55 -15.22 -4.06 -0.18
CA VAL A 55 -14.21 -5.05 0.22
C VAL A 55 -12.82 -4.40 0.27
N THR A 56 -12.46 -3.57 -0.71
CA THR A 56 -11.21 -2.81 -0.69
C THR A 56 -11.09 -1.98 0.58
N THR A 57 -12.15 -1.26 0.98
CA THR A 57 -12.14 -0.46 2.21
C THR A 57 -11.94 -1.32 3.45
N LEU A 58 -12.55 -2.51 3.53
CA LEU A 58 -12.34 -3.44 4.65
C LEU A 58 -10.90 -3.94 4.73
N ILE A 59 -10.27 -4.20 3.58
CA ILE A 59 -8.84 -4.57 3.51
C ILE A 59 -7.96 -3.43 4.02
N GLU A 60 -8.21 -2.19 3.62
CA GLU A 60 -7.48 -1.00 4.08
C GLU A 60 -7.64 -0.76 5.60
N MET A 61 -8.70 -1.28 6.22
CA MET A 61 -8.92 -1.28 7.67
C MET A 61 -8.25 -2.44 8.39
N ASP A 62 -7.45 -3.25 7.72
CA ASP A 62 -6.91 -4.52 8.23
C ASP A 62 -8.00 -5.48 8.77
N ARG A 63 -9.22 -5.35 8.27
CA ARG A 63 -10.33 -6.26 8.62
C ARG A 63 -10.31 -7.46 7.70
N GLN A 64 -10.58 -8.63 8.25
CA GLN A 64 -10.64 -9.90 7.48
C GLN A 64 -12.04 -10.51 7.44
N ASP A 65 -13.04 -9.83 7.99
CA ASP A 65 -14.44 -10.27 8.08
C ASP A 65 -15.25 -9.99 6.79
N PHE A 66 -14.61 -10.08 5.63
CA PHE A 66 -15.25 -9.92 4.34
C PHE A 66 -15.45 -11.27 3.63
N ASP A 67 -16.60 -11.38 2.95
CA ASP A 67 -16.94 -12.55 2.15
C ASP A 67 -16.48 -12.36 0.70
N LEU A 68 -15.62 -13.27 0.24
CA LEU A 68 -15.11 -13.28 -1.14
C LEU A 68 -16.07 -13.95 -2.13
N SER A 69 -17.18 -14.53 -1.67
CA SER A 69 -18.14 -15.24 -2.54
C SER A 69 -18.72 -14.30 -3.61
N ARG A 70 -19.00 -13.05 -3.24
CA ARG A 70 -19.51 -12.05 -4.17
C ARG A 70 -18.49 -11.67 -5.25
N LEU A 71 -17.22 -11.49 -4.90
CA LEU A 71 -16.15 -11.23 -5.86
C LEU A 71 -15.99 -12.39 -6.84
N LYS A 72 -16.03 -13.62 -6.33
CA LYS A 72 -15.99 -14.82 -7.16
C LYS A 72 -17.19 -14.91 -8.11
N GLU A 73 -18.40 -14.58 -7.65
CA GLU A 73 -19.60 -14.52 -8.50
C GLU A 73 -19.43 -13.50 -9.64
N ILE A 74 -18.94 -12.29 -9.33
CA ILE A 74 -18.68 -11.23 -10.32
C ILE A 74 -17.69 -11.73 -11.36
N LEU A 75 -16.57 -12.29 -10.92
CA LEU A 75 -15.51 -12.80 -11.80
C LEU A 75 -16.00 -13.92 -12.72
N LEU A 76 -16.79 -14.86 -12.20
CA LEU A 76 -17.33 -15.97 -12.99
C LEU A 76 -18.38 -15.52 -14.01
N ARG A 77 -19.19 -14.51 -13.68
CA ARG A 77 -20.25 -14.03 -14.55
C ARG A 77 -19.75 -13.15 -15.69
N SER A 78 -18.79 -12.27 -15.41
CA SER A 78 -18.35 -11.24 -16.36
C SER A 78 -16.83 -11.01 -16.27
N PRO A 79 -16.02 -12.05 -16.58
CA PRO A 79 -14.58 -12.02 -16.32
C PRO A 79 -13.83 -10.95 -17.13
N SER A 80 -14.32 -10.58 -18.31
CA SER A 80 -13.69 -9.58 -19.20
C SER A 80 -14.36 -8.20 -19.12
N SER A 81 -15.20 -7.96 -18.11
CA SER A 81 -15.77 -6.64 -17.82
C SER A 81 -14.86 -5.87 -16.86
N TYR A 82 -15.04 -4.54 -16.79
CA TYR A 82 -14.36 -3.72 -15.78
C TYR A 82 -14.52 -4.27 -14.37
N ASN A 83 -15.77 -4.61 -13.96
CA ASN A 83 -16.05 -5.16 -12.64
C ASN A 83 -15.46 -6.57 -12.43
N GLY A 84 -15.34 -7.37 -13.48
CA GLY A 84 -14.68 -8.68 -13.43
C GLY A 84 -13.17 -8.53 -13.16
N VAL A 85 -12.51 -7.59 -13.85
CA VAL A 85 -11.09 -7.27 -13.61
C VAL A 85 -10.91 -6.72 -12.19
N LEU A 86 -11.76 -5.79 -11.78
CA LEU A 86 -11.72 -5.21 -10.43
C LEU A 86 -11.94 -6.28 -9.35
N ALA A 87 -12.86 -7.21 -9.55
CA ALA A 87 -13.10 -8.32 -8.61
C ALA A 87 -11.88 -9.25 -8.50
N ALA A 88 -11.17 -9.51 -9.60
CA ALA A 88 -9.92 -10.28 -9.58
C ALA A 88 -8.85 -9.52 -8.79
N TYR A 89 -8.67 -8.22 -9.07
CA TYR A 89 -7.73 -7.36 -8.36
C TYR A 89 -8.00 -7.31 -6.85
N VAL A 90 -9.26 -7.06 -6.45
CA VAL A 90 -9.64 -7.03 -5.03
C VAL A 90 -9.50 -8.40 -4.37
N SER A 91 -9.75 -9.49 -5.11
CA SER A 91 -9.49 -10.85 -4.59
C SER A 91 -8.00 -11.09 -4.34
N ALA A 92 -7.12 -10.56 -5.20
CA ALA A 92 -5.68 -10.65 -5.01
C ALA A 92 -5.26 -9.92 -3.73
N ASN A 93 -5.67 -8.66 -3.55
CA ASN A 93 -5.39 -7.89 -2.32
C ASN A 93 -5.94 -8.59 -1.06
N ALA A 94 -7.13 -9.17 -1.15
CA ALA A 94 -7.72 -9.90 -0.03
C ALA A 94 -6.94 -11.16 0.37
N HIS A 95 -6.39 -11.87 -0.61
CA HIS A 95 -5.53 -13.03 -0.35
C HIS A 95 -4.13 -12.61 0.15
N GLU A 96 -3.59 -11.50 -0.35
CA GLU A 96 -2.35 -10.90 0.14
C GLU A 96 -2.49 -10.52 1.62
N ALA A 97 -3.53 -9.78 2.00
CA ALA A 97 -3.82 -9.40 3.39
C ALA A 97 -3.99 -10.61 4.33
N ARG A 98 -4.33 -11.79 3.80
CA ARG A 98 -4.40 -13.06 4.56
C ARG A 98 -3.09 -13.85 4.54
N GLY A 99 -2.03 -13.34 3.93
CA GLY A 99 -0.77 -14.07 3.74
C GLY A 99 -0.87 -15.26 2.77
N GLU A 100 -1.94 -15.35 1.99
CA GLU A 100 -2.18 -16.42 1.03
C GLU A 100 -1.54 -16.09 -0.33
N TYR A 101 -0.23 -15.80 -0.34
CA TYR A 101 0.53 -15.29 -1.49
C TYR A 101 0.35 -16.07 -2.82
N PRO A 102 0.30 -17.42 -2.84
CA PRO A 102 0.07 -18.15 -4.09
C PRO A 102 -1.30 -17.83 -4.72
N LYS A 103 -2.34 -17.63 -3.90
CA LYS A 103 -3.67 -17.24 -4.38
C LYS A 103 -3.68 -15.76 -4.81
N ALA A 104 -3.06 -14.88 -4.03
CA ALA A 104 -2.89 -13.47 -4.38
C ALA A 104 -2.26 -13.32 -5.77
N ARG A 105 -1.16 -14.02 -6.01
CA ARG A 105 -0.46 -14.04 -7.31
C ARG A 105 -1.35 -14.55 -8.44
N PHE A 106 -2.09 -15.63 -8.24
CA PHE A 106 -3.03 -16.17 -9.24
C PHE A 106 -4.08 -15.13 -9.64
N TYR A 107 -4.71 -14.46 -8.66
CA TYR A 107 -5.73 -13.46 -8.94
C TYR A 107 -5.13 -12.18 -9.52
N ALA A 108 -3.95 -11.75 -9.11
CA ALA A 108 -3.25 -10.59 -9.67
C ALA A 108 -2.87 -10.83 -11.15
N GLN A 109 -2.36 -12.00 -11.49
CA GLN A 109 -2.11 -12.40 -12.88
C GLN A 109 -3.40 -12.46 -13.71
N THR A 110 -4.50 -12.94 -13.12
CA THR A 110 -5.81 -12.95 -13.75
C THR A 110 -6.30 -11.53 -14.03
N ALA A 111 -6.17 -10.62 -13.05
CA ALA A 111 -6.53 -9.22 -13.21
C ALA A 111 -5.71 -8.56 -14.33
N LEU A 112 -4.40 -8.75 -14.33
CA LEU A 112 -3.49 -8.21 -15.37
C LEU A 112 -3.86 -8.71 -16.76
N ALA A 113 -4.05 -10.02 -16.93
CA ALA A 113 -4.42 -10.58 -18.23
C ALA A 113 -5.73 -9.99 -18.75
N LYS A 114 -6.74 -9.87 -17.88
CA LYS A 114 -8.06 -9.33 -18.23
C LYS A 114 -8.03 -7.81 -18.44
N ALA A 115 -7.24 -7.07 -17.70
CA ALA A 115 -7.05 -5.63 -17.90
C ALA A 115 -6.44 -5.34 -19.28
N ARG A 116 -5.43 -6.13 -19.68
CA ARG A 116 -4.83 -6.06 -21.03
C ARG A 116 -5.83 -6.42 -22.13
N GLU A 117 -6.63 -7.48 -21.96
CA GLU A 117 -7.70 -7.84 -22.90
C GLU A 117 -8.74 -6.73 -23.02
N LEU A 118 -9.04 -6.02 -21.94
CA LEU A 118 -9.99 -4.89 -21.91
C LEU A 118 -9.40 -3.61 -22.52
N GLY A 119 -8.06 -3.53 -22.68
CA GLY A 119 -7.36 -2.33 -23.11
C GLY A 119 -7.45 -1.18 -22.11
N ASN A 120 -7.54 -1.49 -20.81
CA ASN A 120 -7.64 -0.49 -19.74
C ASN A 120 -6.28 -0.32 -19.07
N GLU A 121 -5.61 0.81 -19.35
CA GLU A 121 -4.25 1.08 -18.87
C GLU A 121 -4.20 1.29 -17.35
N GLU A 122 -5.19 1.95 -16.76
CA GLU A 122 -5.28 2.13 -15.29
C GLU A 122 -5.33 0.78 -14.56
N LEU A 123 -6.22 -0.13 -14.98
CA LEU A 123 -6.32 -1.47 -14.39
C LEU A 123 -5.08 -2.32 -14.68
N THR A 124 -4.46 -2.13 -15.85
CA THR A 124 -3.20 -2.81 -16.20
C THR A 124 -2.08 -2.36 -15.27
N GLY A 125 -1.87 -1.05 -15.12
CA GLY A 125 -0.86 -0.50 -14.23
C GLY A 125 -1.10 -0.88 -12.77
N THR A 126 -2.35 -0.82 -12.31
CA THR A 126 -2.71 -1.21 -10.93
C THR A 126 -2.46 -2.70 -10.66
N SER A 127 -2.76 -3.57 -11.65
CA SER A 127 -2.50 -5.01 -11.53
C SER A 127 -1.00 -5.34 -11.56
N LEU A 128 -0.22 -4.62 -12.35
CA LEU A 128 1.25 -4.70 -12.37
C LEU A 128 1.84 -4.27 -11.04
N ASN A 129 1.36 -3.15 -10.47
CA ASN A 129 1.79 -2.68 -9.15
C ASN A 129 1.55 -3.74 -8.07
N LEU A 130 0.40 -4.43 -8.08
CA LEU A 130 0.11 -5.50 -7.13
C LEU A 130 1.05 -6.71 -7.32
N LEU A 131 1.31 -7.11 -8.55
CA LEU A 131 2.29 -8.18 -8.81
C LEU A 131 3.69 -7.80 -8.35
N ALA A 132 4.09 -6.54 -8.57
CA ALA A 132 5.36 -6.01 -8.11
C ALA A 132 5.45 -6.03 -6.58
N SER A 133 4.37 -5.68 -5.87
CA SER A 133 4.32 -5.77 -4.40
C SER A 133 4.52 -7.21 -3.90
N LEU A 134 3.94 -8.21 -4.59
CA LEU A 134 4.17 -9.61 -4.26
C LEU A 134 5.62 -10.06 -4.49
N GLU A 135 6.31 -9.55 -5.53
CA GLU A 135 7.75 -9.78 -5.70
C GLU A 135 8.56 -9.10 -4.59
N LEU A 136 8.15 -7.91 -4.20
CA LEU A 136 8.78 -7.12 -3.14
C LEU A 136 8.71 -7.83 -1.78
N HIS A 137 7.54 -8.38 -1.43
CA HIS A 137 7.37 -9.20 -0.23
C HIS A 137 8.35 -10.40 -0.17
N GLU A 138 8.65 -10.99 -1.31
CA GLU A 138 9.59 -12.10 -1.42
C GLU A 138 11.05 -11.62 -1.59
N SER A 139 11.33 -10.33 -1.36
CA SER A 139 12.65 -9.69 -1.49
C SER A 139 13.28 -9.84 -2.89
N ARG A 140 12.46 -10.01 -3.92
CA ARG A 140 12.91 -10.06 -5.32
C ARG A 140 12.92 -8.65 -5.92
N PHE A 141 13.80 -7.80 -5.40
CA PHE A 141 13.83 -6.37 -5.68
C PHE A 141 14.00 -6.01 -7.16
N GLU A 142 14.85 -6.73 -7.91
CA GLU A 142 15.03 -6.50 -9.34
C GLU A 142 13.78 -6.84 -10.15
N ALA A 143 13.09 -7.94 -9.81
CA ALA A 143 11.85 -8.32 -10.47
C ALA A 143 10.72 -7.32 -10.14
N ALA A 144 10.61 -6.91 -8.87
CA ALA A 144 9.66 -5.90 -8.42
C ALA A 144 9.88 -4.57 -9.14
N ARG A 145 11.15 -4.11 -9.23
CA ARG A 145 11.53 -2.88 -9.94
C ARG A 145 11.02 -2.87 -11.37
N GLY A 146 11.29 -3.92 -12.16
CA GLY A 146 10.86 -3.98 -13.56
C GLY A 146 9.33 -3.93 -13.71
N LEU A 147 8.58 -4.54 -12.79
CA LEU A 147 7.13 -4.49 -12.79
C LEU A 147 6.59 -3.11 -12.35
N PHE A 148 7.23 -2.43 -11.40
CA PHE A 148 6.86 -1.07 -11.01
C PHE A 148 7.15 -0.06 -12.13
N GLU A 149 8.27 -0.20 -12.87
CA GLU A 149 8.58 0.61 -14.04
C GLU A 149 7.46 0.46 -15.10
N GLU A 150 7.06 -0.78 -15.45
CA GLU A 150 5.94 -1.01 -16.38
C GLU A 150 4.61 -0.47 -15.82
N ALA A 151 4.34 -0.63 -14.53
CA ALA A 151 3.14 -0.11 -13.89
C ALA A 151 3.02 1.42 -14.03
N LEU A 152 4.11 2.14 -13.77
CA LEU A 152 4.17 3.60 -13.91
C LEU A 152 3.96 4.06 -15.35
N GLU A 153 4.61 3.40 -16.33
CA GLU A 153 4.40 3.70 -17.74
C GLU A 153 2.91 3.64 -18.11
N ARG A 154 2.17 2.63 -17.61
CA ARG A 154 0.73 2.47 -17.85
C ARG A 154 -0.12 3.53 -17.14
N LEU A 155 0.18 3.79 -15.87
CA LEU A 155 -0.57 4.75 -15.05
C LEU A 155 -0.37 6.20 -15.49
N GLU A 156 0.80 6.53 -16.04
CA GLU A 156 1.11 7.88 -16.54
C GLU A 156 0.62 8.13 -17.98
N SER A 157 0.38 7.07 -18.77
CA SER A 157 -0.02 7.20 -20.19
C SER A 157 -1.37 7.90 -20.38
N GLU A 158 -2.26 7.86 -19.40
CA GLU A 158 -3.56 8.52 -19.43
C GLU A 158 -3.53 9.99 -18.95
N GLY A 159 -2.35 10.55 -18.73
CA GLY A 159 -2.18 11.95 -18.29
C GLY A 159 -2.44 12.16 -16.80
N GLU A 160 -2.58 11.09 -16.03
CA GLU A 160 -2.79 11.11 -14.58
C GLU A 160 -1.46 10.97 -13.81
N SER A 161 -0.41 11.68 -14.19
CA SER A 161 0.88 11.69 -13.49
C SER A 161 0.77 12.08 -12.00
N LEU A 162 -0.39 12.58 -11.58
CA LEU A 162 -0.73 12.96 -10.20
C LEU A 162 -1.76 12.01 -9.57
N SER A 163 -1.88 10.76 -10.03
CA SER A 163 -2.76 9.80 -9.37
C SER A 163 -2.11 9.23 -8.10
N ARG A 164 -2.95 8.91 -7.09
CA ARG A 164 -2.46 8.22 -5.88
C ARG A 164 -1.79 6.90 -6.23
N GLN A 165 -2.34 6.16 -7.18
CA GLN A 165 -1.82 4.86 -7.61
C GLN A 165 -0.42 4.99 -8.23
N ALA A 166 -0.22 5.99 -9.10
CA ALA A 166 1.09 6.27 -9.67
C ALA A 166 2.10 6.69 -8.59
N ALA A 167 1.69 7.53 -7.64
CA ALA A 167 2.56 7.94 -6.54
C ALA A 167 2.99 6.74 -5.67
N VAL A 168 2.06 5.85 -5.31
CA VAL A 168 2.39 4.64 -4.54
C VAL A 168 3.30 3.70 -5.33
N ALA A 169 3.06 3.53 -6.64
CA ALA A 169 3.94 2.72 -7.48
C ALA A 169 5.36 3.34 -7.59
N ALA A 170 5.44 4.68 -7.68
CA ALA A 170 6.72 5.39 -7.68
C ALA A 170 7.47 5.23 -6.35
N ASP A 171 6.76 5.30 -5.21
CA ASP A 171 7.36 5.05 -3.90
C ASP A 171 7.99 3.66 -3.83
N ASN A 172 7.23 2.63 -4.16
CA ASN A 172 7.73 1.26 -4.17
C ASN A 172 8.91 1.06 -5.15
N LEU A 173 8.88 1.74 -6.31
CA LEU A 173 10.02 1.76 -7.23
C LEU A 173 11.26 2.39 -6.58
N GLY A 174 11.08 3.53 -5.92
CA GLY A 174 12.14 4.20 -5.17
C GLY A 174 12.71 3.31 -4.07
N TYR A 175 11.84 2.61 -3.32
CA TYR A 175 12.27 1.64 -2.33
C TYR A 175 13.08 0.47 -2.94
N CYS A 176 12.67 -0.06 -4.10
CA CYS A 176 13.47 -1.08 -4.80
C CYS A 176 14.88 -0.58 -5.10
N HIS A 177 15.03 0.65 -5.58
CA HIS A 177 16.35 1.24 -5.82
C HIS A 177 17.16 1.38 -4.52
N ILE A 178 16.54 1.85 -3.42
CA ILE A 178 17.20 1.97 -2.11
C ILE A 178 17.65 0.59 -1.59
N ALA A 179 16.80 -0.43 -1.70
CA ALA A 179 17.12 -1.80 -1.28
C ALA A 179 18.23 -2.43 -2.11
N LEU A 180 18.38 -2.00 -3.37
CA LEU A 180 19.47 -2.40 -4.29
C LEU A 180 20.70 -1.49 -4.19
N ASP A 181 20.85 -0.71 -3.12
CA ASP A 181 21.95 0.25 -2.89
C ASP A 181 22.09 1.36 -3.94
N GLN A 182 21.04 1.59 -4.74
CA GLN A 182 20.97 2.67 -5.73
C GLN A 182 20.30 3.92 -5.12
N ILE A 183 20.81 4.38 -3.99
CA ILE A 183 20.18 5.39 -3.13
C ILE A 183 20.03 6.73 -3.85
N GLU A 184 21.02 7.13 -4.63
CA GLU A 184 21.00 8.37 -5.44
C GLU A 184 19.84 8.41 -6.46
N ILE A 185 19.34 7.22 -6.87
CA ILE A 185 18.20 7.09 -7.77
C ILE A 185 16.90 7.00 -6.96
N GLY A 186 16.91 6.20 -5.91
CA GLY A 186 15.69 5.90 -5.14
C GLY A 186 15.15 7.10 -4.36
N VAL A 187 16.01 7.83 -3.65
CA VAL A 187 15.59 8.95 -2.80
C VAL A 187 14.80 10.03 -3.57
N PRO A 188 15.27 10.55 -4.72
CA PRO A 188 14.49 11.53 -5.49
C PRO A 188 13.12 11.01 -5.96
N ILE A 189 13.00 9.70 -6.24
CA ILE A 189 11.73 9.09 -6.64
C ILE A 189 10.76 9.09 -5.45
N VAL A 190 11.21 8.67 -4.27
CA VAL A 190 10.40 8.65 -3.04
C VAL A 190 9.98 10.06 -2.63
N GLU A 191 10.88 11.04 -2.67
CA GLU A 191 10.58 12.45 -2.37
C GLU A 191 9.50 13.02 -3.30
N ARG A 192 9.60 12.72 -4.60
CA ARG A 192 8.58 13.12 -5.59
C ARG A 192 7.24 12.46 -5.29
N SER A 193 7.22 11.14 -5.00
CA SER A 193 6.02 10.43 -4.60
C SER A 193 5.36 11.08 -3.39
N LEU A 194 6.13 11.34 -2.33
CA LEU A 194 5.66 11.98 -1.12
C LEU A 194 5.05 13.36 -1.39
N SER A 195 5.67 14.17 -2.27
CA SER A 195 5.14 15.48 -2.68
C SER A 195 3.80 15.36 -3.39
N VAL A 196 3.64 14.37 -4.27
CA VAL A 196 2.36 14.10 -4.96
C VAL A 196 1.29 13.67 -3.96
N LEU A 197 1.60 12.74 -3.06
CA LEU A 197 0.66 12.27 -2.03
C LEU A 197 0.19 13.40 -1.11
N ASP A 198 1.11 14.30 -0.73
CA ASP A 198 0.79 15.49 0.07
C ASP A 198 -0.16 16.43 -0.68
N SER A 199 0.12 16.71 -1.96
CA SER A 199 -0.73 17.57 -2.81
C SER A 199 -2.15 17.00 -3.00
N LEU A 200 -2.30 15.68 -2.94
CA LEU A 200 -3.57 14.97 -3.04
C LEU A 200 -4.30 14.87 -1.68
N GLY A 201 -3.67 15.28 -0.58
CA GLY A 201 -4.18 15.07 0.77
C GLY A 201 -4.23 13.58 1.16
N ALA A 202 -3.48 12.72 0.49
CA ALA A 202 -3.44 11.27 0.71
C ALA A 202 -2.52 10.91 1.89
N ARG A 203 -2.78 11.51 3.05
CA ARG A 203 -1.94 11.48 4.25
C ARG A 203 -1.61 10.06 4.72
N GLN A 204 -2.58 9.17 4.64
CA GLN A 204 -2.41 7.77 5.02
C GLN A 204 -1.32 7.05 4.17
N ALA A 205 -1.18 7.41 2.89
CA ALA A 205 -0.20 6.80 2.01
C ALA A 205 1.22 7.39 2.15
N MET A 206 1.44 8.31 3.10
CA MET A 206 2.74 8.96 3.32
C MET A 206 3.62 8.25 4.35
N ASP A 207 3.11 7.19 4.97
CA ASP A 207 3.79 6.41 6.00
C ASP A 207 5.01 5.66 5.42
N TYR A 208 4.82 4.86 4.39
CA TYR A 208 5.91 4.13 3.74
C TYR A 208 6.96 5.03 3.09
N PRO A 209 6.61 6.07 2.29
CA PRO A 209 7.61 7.00 1.77
C PRO A 209 8.47 7.63 2.87
N SER A 210 7.86 7.96 4.02
CA SER A 210 8.60 8.49 5.17
C SER A 210 9.55 7.45 5.77
N LEU A 211 9.12 6.19 5.85
CA LEU A 211 9.93 5.07 6.32
C LEU A 211 11.11 4.79 5.38
N ASP A 212 10.87 4.81 4.07
CA ASP A 212 11.89 4.56 3.05
C ASP A 212 12.97 5.64 3.03
N LEU A 213 12.58 6.90 3.22
CA LEU A 213 13.55 7.99 3.39
C LEU A 213 14.37 7.83 4.67
N CYS A 214 13.75 7.43 5.78
CA CYS A 214 14.47 7.07 6.99
C CYS A 214 15.51 5.99 6.71
N PHE A 215 15.12 4.89 6.07
CA PHE A 215 16.01 3.78 5.73
C PHE A 215 17.18 4.21 4.84
N ALA A 216 16.90 4.99 3.78
CA ALA A 216 17.93 5.53 2.89
C ALA A 216 18.94 6.41 3.62
N HIS A 217 18.45 7.24 4.55
CA HIS A 217 19.33 8.13 5.33
C HIS A 217 20.17 7.36 6.37
N VAL A 218 19.62 6.29 6.99
CA VAL A 218 20.43 5.40 7.83
C VAL A 218 21.55 4.76 7.01
N LYS A 219 21.24 4.20 5.83
CA LYS A 219 22.24 3.57 4.93
C LYS A 219 23.34 4.54 4.49
N THR A 220 23.06 5.83 4.43
CA THR A 220 24.01 6.86 4.03
C THR A 220 24.62 7.64 5.20
N SER A 221 24.40 7.17 6.43
CA SER A 221 24.91 7.79 7.67
C SER A 221 24.46 9.25 7.87
N ARG A 222 23.30 9.61 7.32
CA ARG A 222 22.66 10.93 7.50
C ARG A 222 21.65 10.85 8.64
N PHE A 223 22.18 10.73 9.85
CA PHE A 223 21.38 10.32 11.02
C PHE A 223 20.37 11.36 11.49
N GLU A 224 20.64 12.65 11.34
CA GLU A 224 19.69 13.72 11.70
C GLU A 224 18.45 13.69 10.78
N GLU A 225 18.67 13.48 9.48
CA GLU A 225 17.57 13.32 8.53
C GLU A 225 16.83 12.00 8.77
N ALA A 226 17.55 10.92 9.07
CA ALA A 226 16.96 9.63 9.41
C ALA A 226 16.05 9.74 10.65
N GLU A 227 16.49 10.42 11.71
CA GLU A 227 15.69 10.71 12.90
C GLU A 227 14.40 11.44 12.54
N SER A 228 14.49 12.50 11.74
CA SER A 228 13.32 13.29 11.33
C SER A 228 12.29 12.45 10.58
N TRP A 229 12.73 11.69 9.59
CA TRP A 229 11.86 10.82 8.79
C TRP A 229 11.32 9.63 9.58
N GLY A 230 12.13 9.02 10.44
CA GLY A 230 11.72 7.91 11.31
C GLY A 230 10.63 8.32 12.31
N ILE A 231 10.75 9.51 12.93
CA ILE A 231 9.71 10.06 13.81
C ILE A 231 8.43 10.32 13.04
N ARG A 232 8.51 10.86 11.82
CA ARG A 232 7.35 11.09 10.95
C ARG A 232 6.67 9.77 10.58
N ALA A 233 7.42 8.76 10.14
CA ALA A 233 6.89 7.44 9.80
C ALA A 233 6.21 6.78 11.00
N LEU A 234 6.85 6.81 12.18
CA LEU A 234 6.29 6.30 13.43
C LEU A 234 4.98 7.00 13.81
N GLY A 235 4.93 8.33 13.64
CA GLY A 235 3.72 9.10 13.90
C GLY A 235 2.56 8.69 12.99
N LEU A 236 2.81 8.60 11.69
CA LEU A 236 1.82 8.17 10.70
C LEU A 236 1.39 6.71 10.94
N GLY A 237 2.33 5.80 11.17
CA GLY A 237 2.02 4.41 11.48
C GLY A 237 1.10 4.26 12.69
N LYS A 238 1.34 5.02 13.76
CA LYS A 238 0.46 5.05 14.94
C LYS A 238 -0.91 5.67 14.66
N GLU A 239 -0.94 6.76 13.90
CA GLU A 239 -2.18 7.46 13.54
C GLU A 239 -3.12 6.58 12.72
N PHE A 240 -2.58 5.80 11.78
CA PHE A 240 -3.36 4.96 10.88
C PHE A 240 -3.38 3.47 11.25
N GLY A 241 -2.83 3.10 12.41
CA GLY A 241 -2.85 1.72 12.90
C GLY A 241 -1.99 0.75 12.10
N ARG A 242 -0.93 1.23 11.44
CA ARG A 242 -0.02 0.44 10.62
C ARG A 242 1.09 -0.16 11.48
N GLU A 243 0.83 -1.35 12.01
CA GLU A 243 1.75 -2.03 12.95
C GLU A 243 3.11 -2.34 12.31
N ASP A 244 3.13 -2.73 11.06
CA ASP A 244 4.33 -2.97 10.26
C ASP A 244 5.23 -1.72 10.15
N VAL A 245 4.64 -0.57 9.83
CA VAL A 245 5.35 0.72 9.78
C VAL A 245 5.86 1.12 11.17
N VAL A 246 5.05 0.91 12.22
CA VAL A 246 5.46 1.22 13.60
C VAL A 246 6.66 0.37 14.02
N LYS A 247 6.65 -0.94 13.76
CA LYS A 247 7.77 -1.85 14.06
C LYS A 247 9.04 -1.46 13.34
N ASN A 248 8.95 -1.25 12.02
CA ASN A 248 10.08 -0.85 11.19
C ASN A 248 10.63 0.53 11.59
N SER A 249 9.76 1.49 11.94
CA SER A 249 10.18 2.80 12.43
C SER A 249 10.92 2.70 13.76
N HIS A 250 10.45 1.86 14.68
CA HIS A 250 11.17 1.63 15.94
C HIS A 250 12.54 1.01 15.68
N TYR A 251 12.66 0.05 14.76
CA TYR A 251 13.94 -0.53 14.39
C TYR A 251 14.90 0.53 13.81
N LEU A 252 14.48 1.27 12.79
CA LEU A 252 15.33 2.26 12.12
C LEU A 252 15.74 3.41 13.05
N LEU A 253 14.84 3.86 13.94
CA LEU A 253 15.16 4.87 14.95
C LEU A 253 16.15 4.35 15.98
N ALA A 254 16.03 3.08 16.39
CA ALA A 254 17.00 2.46 17.30
C ALA A 254 18.38 2.39 16.68
N GLU A 255 18.51 1.95 15.42
CA GLU A 255 19.77 1.96 14.67
C GLU A 255 20.33 3.39 14.56
N THR A 256 19.47 4.36 14.18
CA THR A 256 19.85 5.77 14.05
C THR A 256 20.43 6.31 15.37
N TYR A 257 19.75 6.11 16.48
CA TYR A 257 20.23 6.60 17.78
C TYR A 257 21.46 5.87 18.27
N SER A 258 21.60 4.58 17.98
CA SER A 258 22.80 3.81 18.29
C SER A 258 24.02 4.38 17.58
N GLU A 259 23.91 4.66 16.28
CA GLU A 259 24.97 5.27 15.48
C GLU A 259 25.33 6.71 15.92
N MET A 260 24.33 7.44 16.44
CA MET A 260 24.54 8.77 17.04
C MET A 260 25.14 8.72 18.45
N GLY A 261 25.36 7.53 19.05
CA GLY A 261 25.78 7.36 20.43
C GLY A 261 24.74 7.75 21.48
N ARG A 262 23.48 7.83 21.10
CA ARG A 262 22.34 8.15 21.98
C ARG A 262 21.72 6.87 22.55
N GLU A 263 22.49 6.14 23.33
CA GLU A 263 22.19 4.79 23.80
C GLU A 263 20.82 4.66 24.52
N SER A 264 20.43 5.66 25.33
CA SER A 264 19.14 5.63 26.04
C SER A 264 17.95 5.65 25.07
N GLN A 265 18.03 6.47 24.02
CA GLN A 265 16.97 6.58 23.01
C GLN A 265 16.94 5.32 22.13
N ALA A 266 18.11 4.78 21.77
CA ALA A 266 18.19 3.51 21.06
C ALA A 266 17.52 2.38 21.86
N ASP A 267 17.79 2.31 23.17
CA ASP A 267 17.21 1.33 24.08
C ASP A 267 15.69 1.42 24.17
N GLU A 268 15.14 2.63 24.25
CA GLU A 268 13.71 2.87 24.29
C GLU A 268 13.02 2.32 23.02
N HIS A 269 13.64 2.52 21.88
CA HIS A 269 13.08 2.04 20.61
C HIS A 269 13.24 0.52 20.43
N TYR A 270 14.38 -0.07 20.79
CA TYR A 270 14.53 -1.53 20.79
C TYR A 270 13.56 -2.21 21.78
N GLU A 271 13.28 -1.60 22.92
CA GLU A 271 12.33 -2.11 23.91
C GLU A 271 10.89 -2.04 23.42
N ALA A 272 10.53 -0.91 22.78
CA ALA A 272 9.24 -0.75 22.12
C ALA A 272 9.05 -1.79 21.02
N LEU A 273 10.05 -2.03 20.15
CA LEU A 273 10.01 -3.07 19.14
C LEU A 273 9.87 -4.48 19.76
N ALA A 274 10.66 -4.78 20.80
CA ALA A 274 10.62 -6.09 21.46
C ALA A 274 9.25 -6.41 22.08
N SER A 275 8.48 -5.39 22.47
CA SER A 275 7.13 -5.58 23.03
C SER A 275 6.14 -6.20 22.04
N TYR A 276 6.38 -6.09 20.75
CA TYR A 276 5.59 -6.74 19.70
C TYR A 276 5.90 -8.23 19.53
N TYR A 277 6.99 -8.71 20.15
CA TYR A 277 7.47 -10.09 20.03
C TYR A 277 7.62 -10.76 21.41
N PRO A 278 6.53 -10.91 22.19
CA PRO A 278 6.60 -11.44 23.57
C PRO A 278 7.13 -12.88 23.64
N SER A 279 7.04 -13.64 22.56
CA SER A 279 7.61 -14.99 22.44
C SER A 279 9.13 -15.01 22.27
N PHE A 280 9.76 -13.85 22.05
CA PHE A 280 11.20 -13.73 21.89
C PHE A 280 11.82 -12.68 22.83
N PRO A 281 11.90 -12.96 24.13
CA PRO A 281 12.39 -11.99 25.14
C PRO A 281 13.80 -11.49 24.92
N ALA A 282 14.63 -12.23 24.20
CA ALA A 282 16.01 -11.86 23.90
C ALA A 282 16.16 -10.93 22.68
N LEU A 283 15.06 -10.56 21.98
CA LEU A 283 15.10 -9.79 20.74
C LEU A 283 15.92 -8.50 20.87
N LYS A 284 15.66 -7.69 21.91
CA LYS A 284 16.41 -6.45 22.17
C LYS A 284 17.92 -6.72 22.25
N HIS A 285 18.32 -7.77 22.96
CA HIS A 285 19.75 -8.12 23.10
C HIS A 285 20.38 -8.50 21.76
N TYR A 286 19.65 -9.25 20.91
CA TYR A 286 20.11 -9.62 19.55
C TYR A 286 20.26 -8.40 18.66
N LEU A 287 19.25 -7.53 18.60
CA LEU A 287 19.27 -6.35 17.76
C LEU A 287 20.37 -5.35 18.11
N ARG A 288 20.78 -5.30 19.39
CA ARG A 288 21.94 -4.50 19.80
C ARG A 288 23.30 -5.07 19.36
N GLN A 289 23.36 -6.32 18.96
CA GLN A 289 24.60 -7.00 18.56
C GLN A 289 24.70 -7.19 17.05
N ILE A 290 23.57 -7.21 16.35
CA ILE A 290 23.48 -7.55 14.94
C ILE A 290 22.59 -6.52 14.27
N SER A 291 23.18 -5.66 13.42
CA SER A 291 22.38 -4.80 12.54
C SER A 291 21.74 -5.61 11.43
N LEU A 292 20.45 -5.38 11.18
CA LEU A 292 19.71 -6.01 10.09
C LEU A 292 19.67 -5.12 8.84
N MET A 293 20.36 -3.98 8.83
CA MET A 293 20.28 -2.98 7.75
C MET A 293 20.60 -3.53 6.36
N GLU A 294 21.45 -4.57 6.28
CA GLU A 294 21.83 -5.20 5.01
C GLU A 294 20.85 -6.26 4.51
N VAL A 295 19.95 -6.75 5.39
CA VAL A 295 19.08 -7.88 5.07
C VAL A 295 17.59 -7.59 5.29
N ILE A 296 17.28 -6.46 5.91
CA ILE A 296 15.90 -6.12 6.23
C ILE A 296 15.11 -5.78 4.96
N ASN A 297 13.91 -6.34 4.87
CA ASN A 297 12.91 -5.91 3.91
C ASN A 297 11.76 -5.22 4.66
N LEU A 298 11.60 -3.92 4.45
CA LEU A 298 10.57 -3.12 5.12
C LEU A 298 9.14 -3.43 4.62
N ARG A 299 9.02 -4.32 3.63
CA ARG A 299 7.74 -4.76 3.02
C ARG A 299 7.43 -6.24 3.28
N ALA A 300 8.31 -6.98 3.98
CA ALA A 300 8.12 -8.41 4.27
C ALA A 300 7.22 -8.65 5.48
#